data_0394f3afbce5073cf6bbc8d3eea61c1f
#
_entry.id   0394f3afbce5073cf6bbc8d3eea61c1f
#
_cell.length_a   1.000
_cell.length_b   1.000
_cell.length_c   1.000
_cell.angle_alpha   90.00
_cell.angle_beta   90.00
_cell.angle_gamma   90.00
#
_symmetry.space_group_name_H-M   'P 1'
#
loop_
_entity.id
_entity.type
_entity.pdbx_description
1 polymer ?
#
loop_
_entity_poly.entity_id
_entity_poly.type
_entity_poly.pdbx_seq_one_letter_code
_entity_poly.pdbx_strand_id
1 'polypeptide(L)'
;MLNDTTINRLLETKEITSLDELKQLTVYFTQKGVDVSQILETLENYEIKFEIKGVKIEEIVRLLVAINPPSKKEKQEEFEIYESEVRYLQSVKNEADRKILFLLLAISKYDNHPTGWIKYNRDLLFNFWGMKLTNPQRSEVIKRCCEIGAIDLRVIGSKNPIVCFKVNFRSYDFANAVAKLRFEDNSITDFYDSYLYGESE
;
A
#
# COMPACT_ATOMS: atom_id res chain seq x y z
N MET A 1 22.97 8.82 5.85
CA MET A 1 22.43 10.13 5.46
C MET A 1 22.62 10.25 3.95
N LEU A 2 21.57 10.53 3.18
CA LEU A 2 21.71 10.74 1.74
C LEU A 2 22.51 12.01 1.49
N ASN A 3 23.45 11.95 0.57
CA ASN A 3 24.22 13.12 0.15
C ASN A 3 23.67 13.62 -1.19
N ASP A 4 22.93 14.72 -1.17
CA ASP A 4 22.27 15.27 -2.34
C ASP A 4 23.24 15.57 -3.49
N THR A 5 24.45 16.02 -3.17
CA THR A 5 25.50 16.27 -4.19
C THR A 5 25.91 14.97 -4.88
N THR A 6 26.08 13.89 -4.12
CA THR A 6 26.40 12.56 -4.68
C THR A 6 25.24 12.05 -5.54
N ILE A 7 24.01 12.16 -5.05
CA ILE A 7 22.82 11.72 -5.80
C ILE A 7 22.67 12.47 -7.12
N ASN A 8 22.78 13.80 -7.11
CA ASN A 8 22.69 14.60 -8.33
C ASN A 8 23.78 14.19 -9.35
N ARG A 9 25.02 14.04 -8.89
CA ARG A 9 26.10 13.54 -9.75
C ARG A 9 25.76 12.17 -10.38
N LEU A 10 25.30 11.21 -9.57
CA LEU A 10 24.95 9.87 -10.06
C LEU A 10 23.81 9.89 -11.07
N LEU A 11 22.82 10.76 -10.88
CA LEU A 11 21.71 10.92 -11.82
C LEU A 11 22.15 11.54 -13.15
N GLU A 12 23.17 12.41 -13.14
CA GLU A 12 23.72 13.07 -14.31
C GLU A 12 24.71 12.17 -15.07
N THR A 13 25.71 11.63 -14.35
CA THR A 13 26.81 10.87 -14.98
C THR A 13 26.44 9.44 -15.35
N LYS A 14 25.44 8.86 -14.66
CA LYS A 14 25.09 7.45 -14.78
C LYS A 14 26.25 6.48 -14.49
N GLU A 15 27.21 6.91 -13.65
CA GLU A 15 28.36 6.11 -13.24
C GLU A 15 28.34 5.84 -11.75
N ILE A 16 28.54 4.58 -11.36
CA ILE A 16 28.60 4.11 -9.97
C ILE A 16 29.98 3.49 -9.74
N THR A 17 30.80 4.12 -8.89
CA THR A 17 32.20 3.73 -8.69
C THR A 17 32.43 3.00 -7.37
N SER A 18 31.44 2.92 -6.50
CA SER A 18 31.58 2.28 -5.20
C SER A 18 30.26 1.69 -4.69
N LEU A 19 30.37 0.74 -3.74
CA LEU A 19 29.21 0.19 -3.06
C LEU A 19 28.41 1.26 -2.30
N ASP A 20 29.10 2.27 -1.74
CA ASP A 20 28.41 3.34 -1.00
C ASP A 20 27.55 4.20 -1.94
N GLU A 21 28.01 4.47 -3.14
CA GLU A 21 27.24 5.16 -4.17
C GLU A 21 26.04 4.34 -4.63
N LEU A 22 26.21 3.03 -4.86
CA LEU A 22 25.08 2.12 -5.16
C LEU A 22 24.07 2.13 -4.04
N LYS A 23 24.54 2.08 -2.79
CA LYS A 23 23.69 2.14 -1.60
C LYS A 23 22.89 3.44 -1.53
N GLN A 24 23.54 4.59 -1.70
CA GLN A 24 22.89 5.91 -1.68
C GLN A 24 21.83 6.02 -2.78
N LEU A 25 22.15 5.60 -4.00
CA LEU A 25 21.21 5.64 -5.12
C LEU A 25 20.03 4.68 -4.91
N THR A 26 20.27 3.47 -4.42
CA THR A 26 19.21 2.51 -4.10
C THR A 26 18.28 3.05 -3.02
N VAL A 27 18.84 3.61 -1.94
CA VAL A 27 18.04 4.23 -0.86
C VAL A 27 17.24 5.41 -1.38
N TYR A 28 17.82 6.25 -2.25
CA TYR A 28 17.13 7.37 -2.88
C TYR A 28 15.91 6.91 -3.68
N PHE A 29 16.06 5.93 -4.56
CA PHE A 29 14.93 5.40 -5.33
C PHE A 29 13.88 4.73 -4.44
N THR A 30 14.32 3.98 -3.42
CA THR A 30 13.43 3.36 -2.46
C THR A 30 12.58 4.39 -1.70
N GLN A 31 13.20 5.50 -1.28
CA GLN A 31 12.48 6.62 -0.62
C GLN A 31 11.52 7.35 -1.57
N LYS A 32 11.78 7.32 -2.89
CA LYS A 32 10.84 7.82 -3.91
C LYS A 32 9.72 6.83 -4.22
N GLY A 33 9.69 5.68 -3.57
CA GLY A 33 8.65 4.66 -3.76
C GLY A 33 8.83 3.79 -5.00
N VAL A 34 10.05 3.78 -5.58
CA VAL A 34 10.38 2.90 -6.72
C VAL A 34 10.57 1.48 -6.20
N ASP A 35 9.96 0.50 -6.83
CA ASP A 35 10.11 -0.91 -6.44
C ASP A 35 11.45 -1.50 -6.90
N VAL A 36 11.78 -2.69 -6.35
CA VAL A 36 13.06 -3.37 -6.64
C VAL A 36 13.26 -3.63 -8.13
N SER A 37 12.21 -4.04 -8.85
CA SER A 37 12.31 -4.39 -10.27
C SER A 37 12.61 -3.16 -11.11
N GLN A 38 11.93 -2.06 -10.82
CA GLN A 38 12.15 -0.76 -11.47
C GLN A 38 13.53 -0.17 -11.13
N ILE A 39 14.02 -0.38 -9.89
CA ILE A 39 15.39 0.04 -9.53
C ILE A 39 16.42 -0.74 -10.35
N LEU A 40 16.26 -2.06 -10.47
CA LEU A 40 17.17 -2.90 -11.25
C LEU A 40 17.15 -2.52 -12.74
N GLU A 41 15.99 -2.34 -13.33
CA GLU A 41 15.83 -1.86 -14.71
C GLU A 41 16.50 -0.48 -14.91
N THR A 42 16.33 0.42 -13.93
CA THR A 42 16.99 1.74 -13.98
C THR A 42 18.50 1.61 -13.94
N LEU A 43 19.04 0.69 -13.12
CA LEU A 43 20.47 0.46 -12.96
C LEU A 43 21.12 -0.18 -14.21
N GLU A 44 20.35 -0.80 -15.12
CA GLU A 44 20.86 -1.28 -16.41
C GLU A 44 21.41 -0.13 -17.27
N ASN A 45 20.95 1.09 -17.05
CA ASN A 45 21.44 2.30 -17.74
C ASN A 45 22.64 2.97 -17.06
N TYR A 46 23.19 2.33 -15.99
CA TYR A 46 24.34 2.84 -15.25
C TYR A 46 25.58 2.01 -15.53
N GLU A 47 26.72 2.66 -15.69
CA GLU A 47 28.01 1.99 -15.72
C GLU A 47 28.49 1.72 -14.28
N ILE A 48 28.54 0.45 -13.90
CA ILE A 48 29.00 0.04 -12.56
C ILE A 48 30.49 -0.32 -12.64
N LYS A 49 31.33 0.53 -12.03
CA LYS A 49 32.80 0.46 -12.10
C LYS A 49 33.44 -0.23 -10.87
N PHE A 50 32.68 -1.04 -10.15
CA PHE A 50 33.22 -1.83 -9.02
C PHE A 50 32.64 -3.24 -9.06
N GLU A 51 33.35 -4.16 -8.43
CA GLU A 51 32.92 -5.56 -8.29
C GLU A 51 33.04 -5.99 -6.83
N ILE A 52 32.08 -6.79 -6.36
CA ILE A 52 32.12 -7.45 -5.07
C ILE A 52 32.26 -8.94 -5.31
N LYS A 53 33.37 -9.50 -4.89
CA LYS A 53 33.73 -10.90 -5.11
C LYS A 53 32.62 -11.84 -4.61
N GLY A 54 32.02 -12.58 -5.53
CA GLY A 54 31.02 -13.60 -5.21
C GLY A 54 29.60 -13.09 -4.93
N VAL A 55 29.32 -11.80 -5.12
CA VAL A 55 27.99 -11.21 -4.88
C VAL A 55 27.51 -10.45 -6.12
N LYS A 56 26.29 -10.70 -6.55
CA LYS A 56 25.69 -9.98 -7.68
C LYS A 56 25.09 -8.65 -7.23
N ILE A 57 25.20 -7.64 -8.06
CA ILE A 57 24.60 -6.32 -7.81
C ILE A 57 23.10 -6.42 -7.49
N GLU A 58 22.38 -7.29 -8.20
CA GLU A 58 20.95 -7.55 -7.92
C GLU A 58 20.68 -7.98 -6.48
N GLU A 59 21.52 -8.87 -5.93
CA GLU A 59 21.39 -9.35 -4.55
C GLU A 59 21.62 -8.22 -3.53
N ILE A 60 22.58 -7.34 -3.83
CA ILE A 60 22.87 -6.15 -3.01
C ILE A 60 21.68 -5.20 -3.02
N VAL A 61 21.14 -4.89 -4.20
CA VAL A 61 19.97 -4.00 -4.34
C VAL A 61 18.77 -4.56 -3.59
N ARG A 62 18.47 -5.85 -3.75
CA ARG A 62 17.38 -6.52 -3.02
C ARG A 62 17.57 -6.44 -1.51
N LEU A 63 18.79 -6.65 -1.01
CA LEU A 63 19.11 -6.53 0.40
C LEU A 63 18.94 -5.09 0.88
N LEU A 64 19.47 -4.10 0.14
CA LEU A 64 19.37 -2.68 0.48
C LEU A 64 17.92 -2.20 0.56
N VAL A 65 17.07 -2.61 -0.37
CA VAL A 65 15.63 -2.29 -0.31
C VAL A 65 14.95 -2.96 0.88
N ALA A 66 15.34 -4.19 1.21
CA ALA A 66 14.77 -4.91 2.35
C ALA A 66 15.11 -4.26 3.71
N ILE A 67 16.33 -3.74 3.87
CA ILE A 67 16.77 -3.06 5.10
C ILE A 67 16.42 -1.58 5.16
N ASN A 68 16.13 -0.96 4.01
CA ASN A 68 15.66 0.42 3.91
C ASN A 68 14.30 0.43 3.21
N PRO A 69 13.24 -0.08 3.85
CA PRO A 69 11.93 -0.09 3.23
C PRO A 69 11.54 1.35 2.85
N PRO A 70 10.77 1.54 1.76
CA PRO A 70 10.33 2.87 1.35
C PRO A 70 9.74 3.59 2.55
N SER A 71 10.15 4.84 2.74
CA SER A 71 9.55 5.69 3.76
C SER A 71 8.04 5.67 3.51
N LYS A 72 7.27 5.45 4.56
CA LYS A 72 5.81 5.62 4.45
C LYS A 72 5.59 7.00 3.83
N LYS A 73 4.94 7.04 2.66
CA LYS A 73 4.44 8.32 2.15
C LYS A 73 3.67 8.95 3.29
N GLU A 74 3.86 10.26 3.49
CA GLU A 74 3.08 11.01 4.47
C GLU A 74 1.62 10.61 4.32
N LYS A 75 0.99 10.30 5.44
CA LYS A 75 -0.42 9.96 5.45
C LYS A 75 -1.16 11.09 4.76
N GLN A 76 -1.99 10.75 3.80
CA GLN A 76 -2.81 11.77 3.13
C GLN A 76 -3.82 12.29 4.16
N GLU A 77 -3.91 13.62 4.30
CA GLU A 77 -4.96 14.23 5.14
C GLU A 77 -6.35 13.94 4.57
N GLU A 78 -6.44 13.81 3.25
CA GLU A 78 -7.67 13.53 2.50
C GLU A 78 -7.42 12.45 1.45
N PHE A 79 -8.43 11.65 1.15
CA PHE A 79 -8.43 10.70 0.04
C PHE A 79 -9.77 10.70 -0.69
N GLU A 80 -9.77 10.29 -1.93
CA GLU A 80 -10.96 10.27 -2.78
C GLU A 80 -11.52 8.86 -2.89
N ILE A 81 -12.84 8.73 -2.73
CA ILE A 81 -13.60 7.55 -3.09
C ILE A 81 -14.24 7.79 -4.46
N TYR A 82 -14.01 6.88 -5.40
CA TYR A 82 -14.48 7.00 -6.76
C TYR A 82 -15.81 6.28 -6.98
N GLU A 83 -16.61 6.76 -7.92
CA GLU A 83 -17.92 6.19 -8.23
C GLU A 83 -17.85 4.68 -8.54
N SER A 84 -16.82 4.23 -9.24
CA SER A 84 -16.60 2.80 -9.52
C SER A 84 -16.43 1.97 -8.26
N GLU A 85 -15.76 2.51 -7.23
CA GLU A 85 -15.58 1.86 -5.94
C GLU A 85 -16.87 1.81 -5.14
N VAL A 86 -17.64 2.91 -5.17
CA VAL A 86 -18.97 2.98 -4.54
C VAL A 86 -19.90 1.95 -5.16
N ARG A 87 -19.98 1.88 -6.50
CA ARG A 87 -20.80 0.89 -7.23
C ARG A 87 -20.39 -0.54 -6.90
N TYR A 88 -19.07 -0.81 -6.79
CA TYR A 88 -18.61 -2.12 -6.38
C TYR A 88 -19.09 -2.47 -4.96
N LEU A 89 -18.91 -1.57 -4.00
CA LEU A 89 -19.37 -1.77 -2.62
C LEU A 89 -20.88 -1.98 -2.55
N GLN A 90 -21.67 -1.20 -3.28
CA GLN A 90 -23.13 -1.38 -3.36
C GLN A 90 -23.54 -2.76 -3.90
N SER A 91 -22.73 -3.37 -4.79
CA SER A 91 -22.99 -4.71 -5.31
C SER A 91 -22.76 -5.83 -4.28
N VAL A 92 -22.04 -5.56 -3.19
CA VAL A 92 -21.77 -6.53 -2.13
C VAL A 92 -23.02 -6.70 -1.25
N LYS A 93 -23.63 -7.88 -1.30
CA LYS A 93 -24.93 -8.13 -0.65
C LYS A 93 -24.85 -8.14 0.89
N ASN A 94 -23.76 -8.68 1.45
CA ASN A 94 -23.62 -8.82 2.89
C ASN A 94 -23.12 -7.51 3.49
N GLU A 95 -23.86 -6.95 4.44
CA GLU A 95 -23.53 -5.67 5.08
C GLU A 95 -22.21 -5.70 5.85
N ALA A 96 -21.93 -6.77 6.58
CA ALA A 96 -20.67 -6.88 7.32
C ALA A 96 -19.48 -6.91 6.37
N ASP A 97 -19.59 -7.66 5.27
CA ASP A 97 -18.55 -7.71 4.23
C ASP A 97 -18.36 -6.33 3.60
N ARG A 98 -19.44 -5.63 3.27
CA ARG A 98 -19.42 -4.27 2.69
C ARG A 98 -18.74 -3.27 3.61
N LYS A 99 -19.09 -3.25 4.90
CA LYS A 99 -18.46 -2.38 5.91
C LYS A 99 -16.96 -2.62 6.03
N ILE A 100 -16.54 -3.88 6.05
CA ILE A 100 -15.12 -4.22 6.13
C ILE A 100 -14.40 -3.83 4.85
N LEU A 101 -14.96 -4.10 3.67
CA LEU A 101 -14.36 -3.71 2.39
C LEU A 101 -14.23 -2.20 2.24
N PHE A 102 -15.24 -1.44 2.67
CA PHE A 102 -15.17 0.02 2.66
C PHE A 102 -14.03 0.53 3.54
N LEU A 103 -13.90 0.02 4.77
CA LEU A 103 -12.83 0.46 5.69
C LEU A 103 -11.44 0.04 5.17
N LEU A 104 -11.32 -1.15 4.57
CA LEU A 104 -10.07 -1.59 3.95
C LEU A 104 -9.67 -0.70 2.77
N LEU A 105 -10.66 -0.28 1.96
CA LEU A 105 -10.44 0.69 0.88
C LEU A 105 -9.96 2.04 1.44
N ALA A 106 -10.64 2.57 2.47
CA ALA A 106 -10.27 3.81 3.12
C ALA A 106 -8.83 3.77 3.66
N ILE A 107 -8.48 2.73 4.41
CA ILE A 107 -7.12 2.54 4.94
C ILE A 107 -6.11 2.43 3.79
N SER A 108 -6.45 1.71 2.71
CA SER A 108 -5.55 1.54 1.57
C SER A 108 -5.24 2.86 0.85
N LYS A 109 -6.20 3.77 0.82
CA LYS A 109 -6.03 5.10 0.24
C LYS A 109 -5.30 6.05 1.18
N TYR A 110 -5.68 6.02 2.46
CA TYR A 110 -5.06 6.86 3.49
C TYR A 110 -3.58 6.54 3.71
N ASP A 111 -3.22 5.25 3.83
CA ASP A 111 -1.83 4.82 3.96
C ASP A 111 -1.04 4.95 2.65
N ASN A 112 -1.73 4.94 1.50
CA ASN A 112 -1.16 5.08 0.16
C ASN A 112 0.19 4.36 -0.02
N HIS A 113 0.27 3.11 0.45
CA HIS A 113 1.50 2.34 0.43
C HIS A 113 1.92 2.02 -1.02
N PRO A 114 3.20 2.20 -1.40
CA PRO A 114 3.67 2.04 -2.78
C PRO A 114 3.35 0.67 -3.40
N THR A 115 3.39 -0.40 -2.61
CA THR A 115 3.10 -1.76 -3.07
C THR A 115 1.61 -2.11 -3.06
N GLY A 116 0.76 -1.23 -2.54
CA GLY A 116 -0.65 -1.50 -2.30
C GLY A 116 -0.93 -2.52 -1.19
N TRP A 117 0.11 -3.10 -0.57
CA TRP A 117 -0.01 -4.00 0.56
C TRP A 117 0.01 -3.24 1.88
N ILE A 118 -1.00 -3.45 2.72
CA ILE A 118 -1.18 -2.76 3.98
C ILE A 118 -1.21 -3.76 5.11
N LYS A 119 -0.58 -3.42 6.22
CA LYS A 119 -0.57 -4.24 7.43
C LYS A 119 -1.98 -4.35 7.99
N TYR A 120 -2.45 -5.57 8.16
CA TYR A 120 -3.78 -5.87 8.64
C TYR A 120 -3.84 -5.91 10.17
N ASN A 121 -4.80 -5.16 10.74
CA ASN A 121 -5.19 -5.30 12.13
C ASN A 121 -6.68 -5.65 12.20
N ARG A 122 -6.96 -6.95 12.35
CA ARG A 122 -8.32 -7.49 12.37
C ARG A 122 -9.22 -6.85 13.40
N ASP A 123 -8.70 -6.63 14.60
CA ASP A 123 -9.53 -6.14 15.70
C ASP A 123 -9.93 -4.68 15.49
N LEU A 124 -9.03 -3.85 14.95
CA LEU A 124 -9.36 -2.46 14.62
C LEU A 124 -10.46 -2.38 13.57
N LEU A 125 -10.43 -3.22 12.52
CA LEU A 125 -11.44 -3.20 11.45
C LEU A 125 -12.85 -3.45 12.00
N PHE A 126 -13.02 -4.45 12.85
CA PHE A 126 -14.33 -4.79 13.39
C PHE A 126 -14.77 -3.85 14.50
N ASN A 127 -13.83 -3.37 15.32
CA ASN A 127 -14.10 -2.45 16.40
C ASN A 127 -14.49 -1.06 15.89
N PHE A 128 -13.94 -0.62 14.76
CA PHE A 128 -14.30 0.66 14.12
C PHE A 128 -15.82 0.78 13.89
N TRP A 129 -16.44 -0.30 13.43
CA TRP A 129 -17.89 -0.35 13.20
C TRP A 129 -18.71 -0.81 14.41
N GLY A 130 -18.08 -1.02 15.56
CA GLY A 130 -18.76 -1.56 16.74
C GLY A 130 -19.34 -2.96 16.54
N MET A 131 -18.81 -3.74 15.59
CA MET A 131 -19.33 -5.07 15.26
C MET A 131 -19.08 -6.08 16.37
N LYS A 132 -20.15 -6.57 17.00
CA LYS A 132 -20.09 -7.61 18.03
C LYS A 132 -20.02 -9.01 17.43
N LEU A 133 -18.91 -9.29 16.70
CA LEU A 133 -18.68 -10.59 16.08
C LEU A 133 -17.64 -11.40 16.85
N THR A 134 -17.87 -12.71 16.95
CA THR A 134 -16.89 -13.65 17.50
C THR A 134 -15.70 -13.82 16.55
N ASN A 135 -14.56 -14.32 17.05
CA ASN A 135 -13.37 -14.54 16.22
C ASN A 135 -13.62 -15.44 14.99
N PRO A 136 -14.37 -16.55 15.08
CA PRO A 136 -14.74 -17.33 13.88
C PRO A 136 -15.56 -16.52 12.88
N GLN A 137 -16.55 -15.73 13.34
CA GLN A 137 -17.37 -14.89 12.46
C GLN A 137 -16.53 -13.81 11.74
N ARG A 138 -15.59 -13.16 12.47
CA ARG A 138 -14.65 -12.21 11.87
C ARG A 138 -13.79 -12.85 10.79
N SER A 139 -13.29 -14.07 11.05
CA SER A 139 -12.50 -14.83 10.07
C SER A 139 -13.32 -15.20 8.83
N GLU A 140 -14.60 -15.53 9.01
CA GLU A 140 -15.51 -15.86 7.92
C GLU A 140 -15.82 -14.64 7.03
N VAL A 141 -16.00 -13.46 7.61
CA VAL A 141 -16.14 -12.20 6.86
C VAL A 141 -14.91 -11.97 5.95
N ILE A 142 -13.71 -12.05 6.52
CA ILE A 142 -12.48 -11.85 5.75
C ILE A 142 -12.34 -12.92 4.64
N LYS A 143 -12.65 -14.18 4.95
CA LYS A 143 -12.61 -15.27 3.98
C LYS A 143 -13.54 -15.00 2.79
N ARG A 144 -14.80 -14.62 3.04
CA ARG A 144 -15.72 -14.24 1.96
C ARG A 144 -15.23 -13.06 1.13
N CYS A 145 -14.64 -12.04 1.75
CA CYS A 145 -14.03 -10.91 1.01
C CYS A 145 -12.89 -11.37 0.08
N CYS A 146 -12.11 -12.38 0.49
CA CYS A 146 -11.10 -12.99 -0.38
C CYS A 146 -11.75 -13.85 -1.49
N GLU A 147 -12.76 -14.64 -1.17
CA GLU A 147 -13.44 -15.54 -2.12
C GLU A 147 -14.11 -14.79 -3.27
N ILE A 148 -14.67 -13.61 -3.00
CA ILE A 148 -15.21 -12.73 -4.05
C ILE A 148 -14.13 -11.92 -4.80
N GLY A 149 -12.86 -12.15 -4.48
CA GLY A 149 -11.73 -11.46 -5.12
C GLY A 149 -11.59 -9.98 -4.77
N ALA A 150 -12.30 -9.47 -3.75
CA ALA A 150 -12.26 -8.08 -3.34
C ALA A 150 -10.93 -7.70 -2.70
N ILE A 151 -10.33 -8.63 -1.97
CA ILE A 151 -9.04 -8.46 -1.31
C ILE A 151 -8.15 -9.68 -1.46
N ASP A 152 -6.84 -9.45 -1.43
CA ASP A 152 -5.85 -10.50 -1.24
C ASP A 152 -5.25 -10.41 0.17
N LEU A 153 -4.92 -11.58 0.74
CA LEU A 153 -4.22 -11.68 2.01
C LEU A 153 -2.83 -12.30 1.82
N ARG A 154 -1.87 -11.77 2.56
CA ARG A 154 -0.51 -12.29 2.62
C ARG A 154 -0.04 -12.36 4.07
N VAL A 155 0.53 -13.50 4.45
CA VAL A 155 1.13 -13.71 5.77
C VAL A 155 2.65 -13.65 5.61
N ILE A 156 3.30 -12.80 6.39
CA ILE A 156 4.75 -12.61 6.38
C ILE A 156 5.31 -13.02 7.74
N GLY A 157 6.32 -13.91 7.73
CA GLY A 157 6.97 -14.41 8.93
C GLY A 157 6.27 -15.63 9.54
N SER A 158 7.05 -16.48 10.21
CA SER A 158 6.58 -17.74 10.83
C SER A 158 6.39 -17.65 12.35
N LYS A 159 7.26 -16.93 13.05
CA LYS A 159 7.19 -16.81 14.53
C LYS A 159 6.22 -15.74 15.01
N ASN A 160 6.18 -14.59 14.32
CA ASN A 160 5.25 -13.50 14.57
C ASN A 160 4.61 -13.11 13.23
N PRO A 161 3.58 -13.81 12.80
CA PRO A 161 3.00 -13.59 11.48
C PRO A 161 2.37 -12.21 11.40
N ILE A 162 2.81 -11.43 10.41
CA ILE A 162 2.19 -10.17 10.04
C ILE A 162 1.24 -10.47 8.89
N VAL A 163 -0.02 -10.15 9.08
CA VAL A 163 -1.04 -10.28 8.04
C VAL A 163 -1.13 -8.96 7.30
N CYS A 164 -0.98 -9.01 5.98
CA CYS A 164 -1.15 -7.88 5.09
C CYS A 164 -2.31 -8.15 4.14
N PHE A 165 -2.98 -7.09 3.70
CA PHE A 165 -4.03 -7.16 2.70
C PHE A 165 -3.74 -6.20 1.54
N LYS A 166 -4.35 -6.49 0.38
CA LYS A 166 -4.37 -5.63 -0.79
C LYS A 166 -5.80 -5.54 -1.29
N VAL A 167 -6.27 -4.33 -1.57
CA VAL A 167 -7.61 -4.09 -2.09
C VAL A 167 -7.57 -4.13 -3.62
N ASN A 168 -8.34 -5.05 -4.23
CA ASN A 168 -8.30 -5.31 -5.67
C ASN A 168 -9.26 -4.43 -6.47
N PHE A 169 -10.31 -3.87 -5.84
CA PHE A 169 -11.28 -2.98 -6.51
C PHE A 169 -10.95 -1.49 -6.37
N ARG A 170 -9.79 -1.16 -5.81
CA ARG A 170 -9.31 0.22 -5.72
C ARG A 170 -9.10 0.81 -7.10
N SER A 171 -9.75 1.95 -7.36
CA SER A 171 -9.60 2.73 -8.60
C SER A 171 -8.55 3.84 -8.44
N TYR A 172 -7.97 4.23 -9.59
CA TYR A 172 -7.09 5.37 -9.72
C TYR A 172 -7.63 6.39 -10.74
N ASP A 173 -8.88 6.25 -11.14
CA ASP A 173 -9.52 7.14 -12.10
C ASP A 173 -10.01 8.41 -11.40
N PHE A 174 -9.19 9.46 -11.49
CA PHE A 174 -9.48 10.76 -10.89
C PHE A 174 -10.70 11.48 -11.51
N ALA A 175 -11.10 11.10 -12.73
CA ALA A 175 -12.25 11.71 -13.40
C ALA A 175 -13.59 11.32 -12.77
N ASN A 176 -13.62 10.22 -12.04
CA ASN A 176 -14.82 9.68 -11.41
C ASN A 176 -14.83 9.84 -9.88
N ALA A 177 -14.10 10.82 -9.35
CA ALA A 177 -14.09 11.07 -7.91
C ALA A 177 -15.48 11.51 -7.41
N VAL A 178 -16.02 10.80 -6.43
CA VAL A 178 -17.33 11.06 -5.85
C VAL A 178 -17.23 11.98 -4.65
N ALA A 179 -16.26 11.73 -3.76
CA ALA A 179 -16.08 12.49 -2.52
C ALA A 179 -14.62 12.49 -2.06
N LYS A 180 -14.26 13.56 -1.34
CA LYS A 180 -13.03 13.61 -0.54
C LYS A 180 -13.38 13.28 0.91
N LEU A 181 -12.66 12.34 1.47
CA LEU A 181 -12.87 11.84 2.83
C LEU A 181 -11.64 12.11 3.68
N ARG A 182 -11.88 12.40 4.96
CA ARG A 182 -10.84 12.50 5.99
C ARG A 182 -10.98 11.33 6.94
N PHE A 183 -9.87 10.66 7.21
CA PHE A 183 -9.89 9.48 8.08
C PHE A 183 -10.10 9.83 9.56
N GLU A 184 -9.72 11.04 9.98
CA GLU A 184 -9.75 11.48 11.39
C GLU A 184 -11.05 12.16 11.79
N ASP A 185 -11.90 12.51 10.82
CA ASP A 185 -13.25 13.00 11.06
C ASP A 185 -14.30 11.91 10.77
N ASN A 186 -15.57 12.19 10.96
CA ASN A 186 -16.63 11.24 10.72
C ASN A 186 -17.04 11.12 9.23
N SER A 187 -16.34 11.77 8.32
CA SER A 187 -16.70 11.82 6.90
C SER A 187 -16.78 10.42 6.26
N ILE A 188 -15.98 9.46 6.73
CA ILE A 188 -16.05 8.06 6.28
C ILE A 188 -17.40 7.44 6.64
N THR A 189 -17.85 7.61 7.89
CA THR A 189 -19.11 7.05 8.37
C THR A 189 -20.29 7.75 7.70
N ASP A 190 -20.25 9.07 7.60
CA ASP A 190 -21.29 9.87 6.97
C ASP A 190 -21.41 9.53 5.47
N PHE A 191 -20.29 9.35 4.78
CA PHE A 191 -20.29 8.88 3.40
C PHE A 191 -20.90 7.48 3.27
N TYR A 192 -20.50 6.54 4.14
CA TYR A 192 -21.03 5.19 4.12
C TYR A 192 -22.54 5.19 4.28
N ASP A 193 -23.06 5.92 5.24
CA ASP A 193 -24.49 5.97 5.53
C ASP A 193 -25.29 6.66 4.43
N SER A 194 -24.81 7.80 3.92
CA SER A 194 -25.54 8.59 2.90
C SER A 194 -25.47 8.01 1.49
N TYR A 195 -24.30 7.52 1.06
CA TYR A 195 -24.09 7.08 -0.33
C TYR A 195 -24.28 5.59 -0.55
N LEU A 196 -24.02 4.77 0.46
CA LEU A 196 -24.15 3.32 0.31
C LEU A 196 -25.51 2.76 0.71
N TYR A 197 -26.23 3.43 1.61
CA TYR A 197 -27.58 3.04 1.97
C TYR A 197 -28.68 3.89 1.31
N GLY A 198 -28.33 5.06 0.81
CA GLY A 198 -29.30 6.08 0.41
C GLY A 198 -29.90 6.78 1.63
N GLU A 199 -30.31 8.04 1.46
CA GLU A 199 -31.16 8.67 2.48
C GLU A 199 -32.46 7.86 2.50
N SER A 200 -32.74 7.20 3.64
CA SER A 200 -34.06 6.64 3.89
C SER A 200 -35.03 7.82 4.01
N GLU A 201 -35.78 8.10 2.93
CA GLU A 201 -36.94 8.98 2.95
C GLU A 201 -38.00 8.47 3.96
#